data_885aee9f52ccf84863f3ab5f405253f1
#
_entry.id   885aee9f52ccf84863f3ab5f405253f1
#
_cell.length_a   1.000
_cell.length_b   1.000
_cell.length_c   1.000
_cell.angle_alpha   90.00
_cell.angle_beta   90.00
_cell.angle_gamma   90.00
#
_symmetry.space_group_name_H-M   'P 1'
#
loop_
_entity.id
_entity.type
_entity.pdbx_description
1 polymer ?
#
loop_
_entity_poly.entity_id
_entity_poly.type
_entity_poly.pdbx_seq_one_letter_code
_entity_poly.pdbx_strand_id
1 'polypeptide(L)'
;DAEFGYFKDVTIKNSNHSPQVIALLNELQHQLSERQPPLGEVLAVDLLNLNADDRHFINTLLGEGEVSVRIQQADDSESEIQEAIFCGLWRVRRRRGEKLLEDKLEAGCAPLALWQAATQNLLPTDSLLPPPIDGLMNGLPLAHELLAHVRNPDAQPHSINLTQLPISEADRLFLSRLCGPGNIQIRTIGYGESYINATGLRQDRKSTRLNSS
;
A
#
# COMPACT_ATOMS: atom_id res chain seq x y z
N ASP A 1 -18.83 -9.66 -8.93
CA ASP A 1 -19.05 -8.39 -9.63
C ASP A 1 -19.26 -7.34 -8.53
N ALA A 2 -18.16 -6.70 -8.12
CA ALA A 2 -18.25 -5.55 -7.24
C ALA A 2 -18.67 -4.35 -8.10
N GLU A 3 -19.93 -4.01 -8.08
CA GLU A 3 -20.40 -2.75 -8.64
C GLU A 3 -19.78 -1.60 -7.83
N PHE A 4 -18.85 -0.87 -8.45
CA PHE A 4 -18.35 0.38 -7.92
C PHE A 4 -19.46 1.44 -7.99
N GLY A 5 -20.39 1.39 -7.04
CA GLY A 5 -21.48 2.35 -6.89
C GLY A 5 -21.01 3.69 -6.31
N TYR A 6 -19.85 4.21 -6.79
CA TYR A 6 -19.28 5.46 -6.32
C TYR A 6 -20.22 6.64 -6.68
N PHE A 7 -20.51 7.47 -5.72
CA PHE A 7 -21.16 8.77 -5.86
C PHE A 7 -22.61 8.83 -6.40
N LYS A 8 -23.32 7.70 -6.58
CA LYS A 8 -24.72 7.78 -7.07
C LYS A 8 -25.65 8.61 -6.18
N ASP A 9 -25.31 8.74 -4.89
CA ASP A 9 -26.13 9.45 -3.90
C ASP A 9 -25.46 10.71 -3.30
N VAL A 10 -24.25 11.04 -3.71
CA VAL A 10 -23.62 12.30 -3.29
C VAL A 10 -24.18 13.44 -4.12
N THR A 11 -25.39 13.86 -3.77
CA THR A 11 -25.94 15.11 -4.31
C THR A 11 -25.12 16.25 -3.72
N ILE A 12 -24.16 16.77 -4.49
CA ILE A 12 -23.43 17.99 -4.18
C ILE A 12 -24.43 19.16 -4.27
N LYS A 13 -25.34 19.23 -3.28
CA LYS A 13 -26.31 20.31 -3.20
C LYS A 13 -25.62 21.54 -2.65
N ASN A 14 -25.55 22.58 -3.49
CA ASN A 14 -25.31 23.99 -3.12
C ASN A 14 -24.27 24.23 -2.03
N SER A 15 -23.04 23.86 -2.30
CA SER A 15 -21.91 24.24 -1.47
C SER A 15 -21.15 25.36 -2.17
N ASN A 16 -20.61 26.29 -1.38
CA ASN A 16 -19.74 27.39 -1.85
C ASN A 16 -18.37 26.89 -2.38
N HIS A 17 -18.33 25.69 -2.98
CA HIS A 17 -17.11 25.09 -3.50
C HIS A 17 -16.82 25.58 -4.91
N SER A 18 -15.55 25.60 -5.26
CA SER A 18 -15.15 26.11 -6.56
C SER A 18 -15.72 25.21 -7.69
N PRO A 19 -16.12 25.81 -8.81
CA PRO A 19 -16.54 25.05 -9.99
C PRO A 19 -15.47 24.02 -10.44
N GLN A 20 -14.20 24.28 -10.14
CA GLN A 20 -13.09 23.40 -10.48
C GLN A 20 -13.16 22.06 -9.75
N VAL A 21 -13.44 22.05 -8.45
CA VAL A 21 -13.55 20.80 -7.67
C VAL A 21 -14.73 19.96 -8.13
N ILE A 22 -15.84 20.61 -8.43
CA ILE A 22 -17.03 19.93 -8.93
C ILE A 22 -16.74 19.31 -10.29
N ALA A 23 -16.07 20.03 -11.19
CA ALA A 23 -15.68 19.52 -12.49
C ALA A 23 -14.75 18.31 -12.40
N LEU A 24 -13.75 18.32 -11.50
CA LEU A 24 -12.85 17.19 -11.28
C LEU A 24 -13.57 15.93 -10.79
N LEU A 25 -14.50 16.08 -9.84
CA LEU A 25 -15.26 14.94 -9.32
C LEU A 25 -16.23 14.38 -10.36
N ASN A 26 -16.87 15.26 -11.14
CA ASN A 26 -17.74 14.84 -12.25
C ASN A 26 -16.94 14.12 -13.35
N GLU A 27 -15.75 14.59 -13.66
CA GLU A 27 -14.85 13.94 -14.63
C GLU A 27 -14.48 12.52 -14.16
N LEU A 28 -14.07 12.35 -12.91
CA LEU A 28 -13.77 11.05 -12.36
C LEU A 28 -14.99 10.12 -12.37
N GLN A 29 -16.16 10.63 -12.00
CA GLN A 29 -17.41 9.88 -12.04
C GLN A 29 -17.76 9.45 -13.47
N HIS A 30 -17.60 10.33 -14.44
CA HIS A 30 -17.86 10.03 -15.85
C HIS A 30 -16.93 8.93 -16.35
N GLN A 31 -15.61 9.03 -16.10
CA GLN A 31 -14.64 8.01 -16.47
C GLN A 31 -14.96 6.65 -15.85
N LEU A 32 -15.35 6.62 -14.56
CA LEU A 32 -15.74 5.38 -13.87
C LEU A 32 -17.03 4.77 -14.42
N SER A 33 -17.94 5.58 -14.94
CA SER A 33 -19.18 5.10 -15.57
C SER A 33 -18.95 4.46 -16.93
N GLU A 34 -17.91 4.90 -17.64
CA GLU A 34 -17.55 4.39 -18.96
C GLU A 34 -16.68 3.13 -18.88
N ARG A 35 -15.77 3.08 -17.92
CA ARG A 35 -14.80 1.99 -17.82
C ARG A 35 -14.36 1.77 -16.37
N GLN A 36 -14.39 0.52 -15.94
CA GLN A 36 -13.66 0.10 -14.73
C GLN A 36 -12.19 -0.16 -15.07
N PRO A 37 -11.23 0.43 -14.33
CA PRO A 37 -9.82 0.17 -14.59
C PRO A 37 -9.48 -1.30 -14.29
N PRO A 38 -8.77 -2.00 -15.18
CA PRO A 38 -8.30 -3.34 -14.93
C PRO A 38 -7.25 -3.37 -13.82
N LEU A 39 -6.88 -4.56 -13.36
CA LEU A 39 -5.88 -4.74 -12.33
C LEU A 39 -4.53 -4.13 -12.76
N GLY A 40 -3.96 -3.28 -11.90
CA GLY A 40 -2.71 -2.57 -12.18
C GLY A 40 -2.87 -1.24 -12.93
N GLU A 41 -4.10 -0.86 -13.27
CA GLU A 41 -4.43 0.46 -13.82
C GLU A 41 -5.29 1.26 -12.83
N VAL A 42 -5.26 2.57 -12.95
CA VAL A 42 -6.10 3.50 -12.20
C VAL A 42 -6.63 4.60 -13.11
N LEU A 43 -7.79 5.14 -12.78
CA LEU A 43 -8.24 6.44 -13.25
C LEU A 43 -7.78 7.48 -12.22
N ALA A 44 -7.27 8.62 -12.67
CA ALA A 44 -6.71 9.60 -11.75
C ALA A 44 -7.09 11.03 -12.12
N VAL A 45 -7.35 11.85 -11.09
CA VAL A 45 -7.50 13.31 -11.23
C VAL A 45 -6.49 14.02 -10.33
N ASP A 46 -5.88 15.09 -10.87
CA ASP A 46 -4.85 15.88 -10.17
C ASP A 46 -5.53 16.94 -9.28
N LEU A 47 -5.09 17.01 -8.03
CA LEU A 47 -5.58 17.91 -7.01
C LEU A 47 -4.50 18.88 -6.51
N LEU A 48 -3.30 18.84 -7.10
CA LEU A 48 -2.14 19.60 -6.61
C LEU A 48 -2.39 21.11 -6.62
N ASN A 49 -3.13 21.60 -7.62
CA ASN A 49 -3.39 23.02 -7.82
C ASN A 49 -4.67 23.53 -7.14
N LEU A 50 -5.36 22.70 -6.37
CA LEU A 50 -6.53 23.12 -5.62
C LEU A 50 -6.15 24.06 -4.48
N ASN A 51 -7.01 25.04 -4.18
CA ASN A 51 -6.89 25.89 -3.01
C ASN A 51 -7.14 25.12 -1.70
N ALA A 52 -6.92 25.75 -0.57
CA ALA A 52 -7.02 25.08 0.74
C ALA A 52 -8.46 24.65 1.07
N ASP A 53 -9.46 25.45 0.69
CA ASP A 53 -10.88 25.19 0.99
C ASP A 53 -11.38 24.00 0.17
N ASP A 54 -11.03 23.94 -1.12
CA ASP A 54 -11.37 22.83 -2.01
C ASP A 54 -10.68 21.52 -1.56
N ARG A 55 -9.43 21.59 -1.12
CA ARG A 55 -8.74 20.42 -0.54
C ARG A 55 -9.40 19.94 0.76
N HIS A 56 -9.78 20.87 1.62
CA HIS A 56 -10.51 20.54 2.85
C HIS A 56 -11.85 19.87 2.53
N PHE A 57 -12.59 20.39 1.56
CA PHE A 57 -13.84 19.80 1.11
C PHE A 57 -13.65 18.38 0.60
N ILE A 58 -12.67 18.13 -0.30
CA ILE A 58 -12.39 16.80 -0.81
C ILE A 58 -12.01 15.85 0.33
N ASN A 59 -11.17 16.26 1.27
CA ASN A 59 -10.79 15.44 2.42
C ASN A 59 -12.02 15.05 3.26
N THR A 60 -12.93 16.02 3.49
CA THR A 60 -14.17 15.77 4.24
C THR A 60 -15.10 14.82 3.50
N LEU A 61 -15.22 14.99 2.18
CA LEU A 61 -16.06 14.14 1.32
C LEU A 61 -15.55 12.70 1.26
N LEU A 62 -14.23 12.53 1.12
CA LEU A 62 -13.62 11.22 0.97
C LEU A 62 -13.57 10.46 2.29
N GLY A 63 -13.46 11.15 3.44
CA GLY A 63 -13.22 10.52 4.72
C GLY A 63 -11.94 9.66 4.73
N GLU A 64 -11.83 8.81 5.73
CA GLU A 64 -10.71 7.86 5.87
C GLU A 64 -11.28 6.45 5.93
N GLY A 65 -10.88 5.62 4.98
CA GLY A 65 -11.17 4.19 4.94
C GLY A 65 -10.22 3.39 5.82
N GLU A 66 -10.27 2.08 5.70
CA GLU A 66 -9.56 1.16 6.57
C GLU A 66 -8.08 0.97 6.22
N VAL A 67 -7.66 1.32 5.00
CA VAL A 67 -6.32 1.03 4.49
C VAL A 67 -5.52 2.31 4.28
N SER A 68 -4.33 2.34 4.86
CA SER A 68 -3.32 3.37 4.59
C SER A 68 -2.00 2.73 4.15
N VAL A 69 -1.29 3.41 3.24
CA VAL A 69 -0.03 2.94 2.68
C VAL A 69 1.01 4.05 2.75
N ARG A 70 2.23 3.70 3.16
CA ARG A 70 3.42 4.55 3.05
C ARG A 70 4.45 3.88 2.17
N ILE A 71 5.03 4.66 1.27
CA ILE A 71 6.05 4.18 0.35
C ILE A 71 7.21 5.16 0.36
N GLN A 72 8.38 4.69 0.82
CA GLN A 72 9.62 5.45 0.73
C GLN A 72 10.21 5.28 -0.66
N GLN A 73 10.46 6.39 -1.36
CA GLN A 73 11.03 6.38 -2.71
C GLN A 73 12.55 6.50 -2.67
N ALA A 74 13.21 6.08 -3.75
CA ALA A 74 14.67 6.17 -3.88
C ALA A 74 15.21 7.62 -3.95
N ASP A 75 14.34 8.60 -4.25
CA ASP A 75 14.65 10.01 -4.34
C ASP A 75 14.38 10.78 -3.03
N ASP A 76 14.32 10.07 -1.90
CA ASP A 76 13.98 10.58 -0.57
C ASP A 76 12.58 11.21 -0.46
N SER A 77 11.72 11.01 -1.45
CA SER A 77 10.30 11.36 -1.32
C SER A 77 9.52 10.22 -0.68
N GLU A 78 8.43 10.58 0.02
CA GLU A 78 7.48 9.64 0.62
C GLU A 78 6.12 9.80 -0.02
N SER A 79 5.50 8.68 -0.39
CA SER A 79 4.10 8.64 -0.78
C SER A 79 3.24 8.18 0.39
N GLU A 80 2.30 9.04 0.78
CA GLU A 80 1.24 8.75 1.73
C GLU A 80 -0.05 8.51 0.95
N ILE A 81 -0.66 7.35 1.15
CA ILE A 81 -1.86 6.92 0.45
C ILE A 81 -2.89 6.52 1.48
N GLN A 82 -4.09 7.07 1.35
CA GLN A 82 -5.22 6.77 2.22
C GLN A 82 -6.39 6.31 1.37
N GLU A 83 -6.94 5.14 1.69
CA GLU A 83 -8.23 4.73 1.14
C GLU A 83 -9.33 5.68 1.63
N ALA A 84 -10.24 6.04 0.76
CA ALA A 84 -11.45 6.76 1.15
C ALA A 84 -12.45 5.81 1.83
N ILE A 85 -13.54 6.35 2.38
CA ILE A 85 -14.68 5.52 2.83
C ILE A 85 -15.31 4.73 1.68
N PHE A 86 -15.03 5.11 0.45
CA PHE A 86 -15.43 4.41 -0.77
C PHE A 86 -14.30 3.45 -1.19
N CYS A 87 -14.55 2.15 -1.12
CA CYS A 87 -13.58 1.11 -1.45
C CYS A 87 -13.03 1.30 -2.87
N GLY A 88 -11.69 1.21 -3.01
CA GLY A 88 -11.01 1.38 -4.30
C GLY A 88 -10.84 2.84 -4.75
N LEU A 89 -11.15 3.80 -3.90
CA LEU A 89 -10.87 5.21 -4.12
C LEU A 89 -9.76 5.66 -3.16
N TRP A 90 -8.66 6.16 -3.71
CA TRP A 90 -7.41 6.38 -2.99
C TRP A 90 -6.97 7.82 -3.10
N ARG A 91 -6.69 8.48 -1.96
CA ARG A 91 -5.99 9.76 -1.94
C ARG A 91 -4.48 9.49 -1.93
N VAL A 92 -3.77 9.97 -2.92
CA VAL A 92 -2.33 9.78 -3.07
C VAL A 92 -1.62 11.13 -2.95
N ARG A 93 -0.72 11.25 -1.98
CA ARG A 93 0.11 12.44 -1.78
C ARG A 93 1.58 12.02 -1.73
N ARG A 94 2.41 12.67 -2.53
CA ARG A 94 3.86 12.47 -2.50
C ARG A 94 4.55 13.75 -2.03
N ARG A 95 5.44 13.60 -1.06
CA ARG A 95 6.19 14.71 -0.47
C ARG A 95 7.69 14.43 -0.48
N ARG A 96 8.48 15.52 -0.55
CA ARG A 96 9.91 15.50 -0.24
C ARG A 96 10.17 16.56 0.83
N GLY A 97 10.42 16.12 2.06
CA GLY A 97 10.35 17.00 3.22
C GLY A 97 8.98 17.67 3.28
N GLU A 98 8.95 18.99 3.42
CA GLU A 98 7.69 19.73 3.46
C GLU A 98 7.04 20.01 2.10
N LYS A 99 7.78 19.80 1.01
CA LYS A 99 7.30 20.09 -0.34
C LYS A 99 6.36 19.00 -0.83
N LEU A 100 5.10 19.37 -1.11
CA LEU A 100 4.14 18.52 -1.80
C LEU A 100 4.50 18.46 -3.30
N LEU A 101 4.76 17.26 -3.80
CA LEU A 101 5.14 17.00 -5.19
C LEU A 101 3.95 16.51 -6.02
N GLU A 102 3.09 15.71 -5.41
CA GLU A 102 1.86 15.17 -6.03
C GLU A 102 0.73 15.19 -5.02
N ASP A 103 -0.46 15.44 -5.50
CA ASP A 103 -1.71 15.31 -4.76
C ASP A 103 -2.80 14.90 -5.75
N LYS A 104 -3.29 13.68 -5.67
CA LYS A 104 -4.24 13.14 -6.64
C LYS A 104 -5.22 12.18 -5.99
N LEU A 105 -6.34 12.01 -6.66
CA LEU A 105 -7.34 11.00 -6.35
C LEU A 105 -7.24 9.92 -7.43
N GLU A 106 -7.05 8.69 -7.02
CA GLU A 106 -6.98 7.50 -7.88
C GLU A 106 -8.16 6.59 -7.61
N ALA A 107 -8.76 6.05 -8.68
CA ALA A 107 -9.77 5.01 -8.59
C ALA A 107 -9.27 3.73 -9.25
N GLY A 108 -9.27 2.63 -8.51
CA GLY A 108 -8.80 1.33 -8.94
C GLY A 108 -8.67 0.34 -7.78
N CYS A 109 -8.36 -0.92 -8.09
CA CYS A 109 -8.23 -1.97 -7.06
C CYS A 109 -7.14 -1.68 -6.03
N ALA A 110 -6.07 -1.00 -6.46
CA ALA A 110 -4.99 -0.54 -5.61
C ALA A 110 -4.30 0.67 -6.24
N PRO A 111 -3.65 1.54 -5.44
CA PRO A 111 -2.96 2.73 -5.95
C PRO A 111 -1.83 2.35 -6.91
N LEU A 112 -1.65 3.15 -7.98
CA LEU A 112 -0.61 2.90 -8.98
C LEU A 112 0.79 2.89 -8.37
N ALA A 113 1.07 3.80 -7.44
CA ALA A 113 2.35 3.87 -6.75
C ALA A 113 2.68 2.59 -5.97
N LEU A 114 1.66 1.92 -5.38
CA LEU A 114 1.85 0.64 -4.70
C LEU A 114 2.23 -0.48 -5.68
N TRP A 115 1.55 -0.55 -6.83
CA TRP A 115 1.89 -1.49 -7.89
C TRP A 115 3.32 -1.32 -8.38
N GLN A 116 3.71 -0.07 -8.67
CA GLN A 116 5.04 0.26 -9.13
C GLN A 116 6.11 -0.09 -8.08
N ALA A 117 5.92 0.31 -6.82
CA ALA A 117 6.87 0.03 -5.76
C ALA A 117 7.00 -1.48 -5.47
N ALA A 118 5.90 -2.24 -5.54
CA ALA A 118 5.92 -3.69 -5.35
C ALA A 118 6.71 -4.44 -6.43
N THR A 119 6.89 -3.85 -7.61
CA THR A 119 7.60 -4.45 -8.75
C THR A 119 9.04 -3.96 -8.91
N GLN A 120 9.40 -2.82 -8.33
CA GLN A 120 10.68 -2.14 -8.59
C GLN A 120 11.82 -2.49 -7.62
N ASN A 121 11.51 -2.83 -6.36
CA ASN A 121 12.53 -3.04 -5.32
C ASN A 121 12.83 -4.50 -5.09
N LEU A 122 13.70 -5.02 -5.94
CA LEU A 122 14.02 -6.43 -5.93
C LEU A 122 15.52 -6.60 -5.73
N LEU A 123 15.93 -6.98 -4.50
CA LEU A 123 17.28 -7.48 -4.30
C LEU A 123 17.50 -8.68 -5.23
N PRO A 124 18.72 -8.81 -5.80
CA PRO A 124 19.06 -9.99 -6.57
C PRO A 124 18.78 -11.26 -5.75
N THR A 125 18.25 -12.27 -6.41
CA THR A 125 17.93 -13.59 -5.82
C THR A 125 19.16 -14.32 -5.28
N ASP A 126 20.35 -13.81 -5.54
CA ASP A 126 21.64 -14.31 -5.06
C ASP A 126 22.01 -13.80 -3.65
N SER A 127 21.04 -13.23 -2.93
CA SER A 127 21.24 -12.83 -1.52
C SER A 127 21.75 -14.04 -0.74
N LEU A 128 23.01 -13.95 -0.33
CA LEU A 128 23.65 -14.95 0.52
C LEU A 128 22.93 -14.99 1.86
N LEU A 129 22.74 -16.19 2.39
CA LEU A 129 22.28 -16.34 3.76
C LEU A 129 23.17 -15.53 4.70
N PRO A 130 22.59 -14.79 5.65
CA PRO A 130 23.37 -14.16 6.70
C PRO A 130 24.20 -15.22 7.43
N PRO A 131 25.36 -14.87 8.00
CA PRO A 131 26.10 -15.81 8.83
C PRO A 131 25.23 -16.29 9.99
N PRO A 132 25.26 -17.62 10.29
CA PRO A 132 24.52 -18.15 11.42
C PRO A 132 24.94 -17.47 12.72
N ILE A 133 23.99 -17.32 13.64
CA ILE A 133 24.18 -16.75 14.97
C ILE A 133 23.83 -17.79 16.02
N ASP A 134 24.41 -17.67 17.21
CA ASP A 134 24.14 -18.60 18.31
C ASP A 134 22.66 -18.52 18.73
N GLY A 135 22.11 -19.67 19.11
CA GLY A 135 20.71 -19.75 19.56
C GLY A 135 19.66 -19.93 18.43
N LEU A 136 20.10 -20.19 17.21
CA LEU A 136 19.18 -20.57 16.13
C LEU A 136 18.53 -21.91 16.42
N MET A 137 17.22 -22.00 16.26
CA MET A 137 16.40 -23.20 16.34
C MET A 137 15.86 -23.61 14.96
N ASN A 138 15.00 -22.75 14.40
CA ASN A 138 14.34 -22.98 13.12
C ASN A 138 14.63 -21.90 12.06
N GLY A 139 15.43 -20.90 12.38
CA GLY A 139 15.73 -19.79 11.46
C GLY A 139 16.38 -20.23 10.16
N LEU A 140 17.31 -21.19 10.21
CA LEU A 140 18.01 -21.65 9.01
C LEU A 140 17.12 -22.46 8.05
N PRO A 141 16.34 -23.47 8.48
CA PRO A 141 15.37 -24.14 7.64
C PRO A 141 14.33 -23.17 7.02
N LEU A 142 13.81 -22.23 7.81
CA LEU A 142 12.86 -21.23 7.33
C LEU A 142 13.48 -20.29 6.29
N ALA A 143 14.72 -19.90 6.47
CA ALA A 143 15.44 -19.09 5.49
C ALA A 143 15.61 -19.82 4.16
N HIS A 144 15.92 -21.11 4.19
CA HIS A 144 16.01 -21.93 2.97
C HIS A 144 14.67 -22.07 2.28
N GLU A 145 13.59 -22.30 3.03
CA GLU A 145 12.22 -22.36 2.50
C GLU A 145 11.82 -21.03 1.83
N LEU A 146 12.04 -19.91 2.51
CA LEU A 146 11.77 -18.58 1.99
C LEU A 146 12.53 -18.30 0.69
N LEU A 147 13.85 -18.56 0.67
CA LEU A 147 14.67 -18.33 -0.51
C LEU A 147 14.29 -19.26 -1.68
N ALA A 148 13.84 -20.48 -1.41
CA ALA A 148 13.38 -21.39 -2.44
C ALA A 148 12.13 -20.82 -3.15
N HIS A 149 11.18 -20.23 -2.40
CA HIS A 149 10.01 -19.58 -2.95
C HIS A 149 10.34 -18.28 -3.69
N VAL A 150 11.19 -17.45 -3.12
CA VAL A 150 11.62 -16.17 -3.74
C VAL A 150 12.35 -16.40 -5.08
N ARG A 151 13.09 -17.51 -5.21
CA ARG A 151 13.80 -17.86 -6.44
C ARG A 151 12.93 -18.47 -7.53
N ASN A 152 11.73 -18.89 -7.17
CA ASN A 152 10.78 -19.47 -8.13
C ASN A 152 9.66 -18.46 -8.44
N PRO A 153 9.76 -17.71 -9.56
CA PRO A 153 8.77 -16.68 -9.90
C PRO A 153 7.38 -17.25 -10.21
N ASP A 154 7.30 -18.54 -10.55
CA ASP A 154 6.04 -19.22 -10.86
C ASP A 154 5.44 -19.94 -9.62
N ALA A 155 6.09 -19.83 -8.46
CA ALA A 155 5.58 -20.42 -7.23
C ALA A 155 4.23 -19.80 -6.84
N GLN A 156 3.31 -20.65 -6.39
CA GLN A 156 2.07 -20.16 -5.79
C GLN A 156 2.37 -19.33 -4.54
N PRO A 157 1.51 -18.37 -4.18
CA PRO A 157 1.68 -17.62 -2.93
C PRO A 157 1.85 -18.56 -1.75
N HIS A 158 2.91 -18.35 -0.96
CA HIS A 158 3.25 -19.16 0.18
C HIS A 158 3.31 -18.30 1.44
N SER A 159 2.81 -18.83 2.57
CA SER A 159 2.80 -18.16 3.85
C SER A 159 3.42 -19.04 4.93
N ILE A 160 4.38 -18.49 5.65
CA ILE A 160 4.98 -19.12 6.82
C ILE A 160 4.38 -18.47 8.08
N ASN A 161 3.60 -19.24 8.84
CA ASN A 161 3.02 -18.74 10.10
C ASN A 161 4.00 -18.93 11.26
N LEU A 162 4.75 -17.89 11.58
CA LEU A 162 5.77 -17.92 12.64
C LEU A 162 5.17 -18.05 14.05
N THR A 163 3.88 -17.76 14.27
CA THR A 163 3.26 -17.88 15.59
C THR A 163 2.99 -19.33 15.98
N GLN A 164 2.97 -20.23 15.02
CA GLN A 164 2.74 -21.66 15.22
C GLN A 164 4.04 -22.49 15.31
N LEU A 165 5.17 -21.83 15.19
CA LEU A 165 6.49 -22.48 15.20
C LEU A 165 7.27 -22.09 16.47
N PRO A 166 8.08 -23.00 17.01
CA PRO A 166 9.01 -22.66 18.10
C PRO A 166 10.15 -21.79 17.52
N ILE A 167 9.99 -20.48 17.62
CA ILE A 167 10.91 -19.47 17.09
C ILE A 167 11.63 -18.77 18.25
N SER A 168 12.95 -18.85 18.24
CA SER A 168 13.83 -18.11 19.17
C SER A 168 13.96 -16.64 18.75
N GLU A 169 14.47 -15.81 19.64
CA GLU A 169 14.82 -14.42 19.30
C GLU A 169 15.96 -14.36 18.26
N ALA A 170 16.90 -15.31 18.34
CA ALA A 170 17.95 -15.45 17.34
C ALA A 170 17.40 -15.77 15.95
N ASP A 171 16.38 -16.64 15.86
CA ASP A 171 15.69 -16.92 14.59
C ASP A 171 15.03 -15.66 14.00
N ARG A 172 14.35 -14.88 14.84
CA ARG A 172 13.71 -13.63 14.41
C ARG A 172 14.72 -12.63 13.86
N LEU A 173 15.84 -12.46 14.57
CA LEU A 173 16.92 -11.58 14.15
C LEU A 173 17.56 -12.06 12.84
N PHE A 174 17.81 -13.36 12.72
CA PHE A 174 18.39 -13.96 11.53
C PHE A 174 17.51 -13.79 10.30
N LEU A 175 16.22 -14.12 10.42
CA LEU A 175 15.23 -13.92 9.35
C LEU A 175 15.05 -12.43 8.99
N SER A 176 15.06 -11.54 9.98
CA SER A 176 14.99 -10.09 9.74
C SER A 176 16.20 -9.57 8.96
N ARG A 177 17.41 -10.10 9.25
CA ARG A 177 18.62 -9.75 8.48
C ARG A 177 18.57 -10.29 7.05
N LEU A 178 18.04 -11.50 6.86
CA LEU A 178 17.86 -12.10 5.54
C LEU A 178 16.90 -11.29 4.70
N CYS A 179 15.73 -10.98 5.25
CA CYS A 179 14.67 -10.27 4.56
C CYS A 179 15.04 -8.81 4.24
N GLY A 180 15.81 -8.18 5.13
CA GLY A 180 16.13 -6.77 5.01
C GLY A 180 14.89 -5.85 5.11
N PRO A 181 15.09 -4.53 5.17
CA PRO A 181 13.99 -3.58 5.15
C PRO A 181 13.46 -3.40 3.72
N GLY A 182 12.14 -3.37 3.58
CA GLY A 182 11.48 -2.90 2.37
C GLY A 182 11.04 -1.45 2.50
N ASN A 183 10.49 -0.92 1.44
CA ASN A 183 10.10 0.48 1.33
C ASN A 183 8.59 0.70 1.35
N ILE A 184 7.79 -0.35 1.54
CA ILE A 184 6.32 -0.28 1.58
C ILE A 184 5.84 -0.72 2.96
N GLN A 185 4.97 0.08 3.55
CA GLN A 185 4.21 -0.25 4.75
C GLN A 185 2.73 -0.05 4.48
N ILE A 186 1.92 -1.09 4.73
CA ILE A 186 0.46 -1.04 4.66
C ILE A 186 -0.07 -1.26 6.07
N ARG A 187 -0.99 -0.40 6.49
CA ARG A 187 -1.74 -0.52 7.74
C ARG A 187 -3.21 -0.71 7.43
N THR A 188 -3.85 -1.65 8.10
CA THR A 188 -5.31 -1.86 8.01
C THR A 188 -5.92 -1.82 9.40
N ILE A 189 -7.12 -1.24 9.55
CA ILE A 189 -7.79 -1.03 10.84
C ILE A 189 -9.18 -1.67 10.94
N GLY A 190 -9.60 -2.49 9.98
CA GLY A 190 -10.93 -3.10 9.94
C GLY A 190 -11.25 -3.99 11.17
N TYR A 191 -10.97 -5.29 11.10
CA TYR A 191 -11.16 -6.22 12.23
C TYR A 191 -9.96 -6.28 13.17
N GLY A 192 -9.50 -5.13 13.64
CA GLY A 192 -8.26 -4.96 14.41
C GLY A 192 -7.15 -4.37 13.56
N GLU A 193 -6.09 -3.91 14.22
CA GLU A 193 -4.97 -3.27 13.55
C GLU A 193 -3.99 -4.31 13.01
N SER A 194 -3.63 -4.21 11.74
CA SER A 194 -2.67 -5.08 11.09
C SER A 194 -1.67 -4.27 10.27
N TYR A 195 -0.43 -4.74 10.23
CA TYR A 195 0.64 -4.14 9.42
C TYR A 195 1.18 -5.17 8.43
N ILE A 196 1.34 -4.75 7.19
CA ILE A 196 2.00 -5.51 6.13
C ILE A 196 3.19 -4.67 5.67
N ASN A 197 4.39 -5.18 5.86
CA ASN A 197 5.61 -4.52 5.44
C ASN A 197 6.26 -5.33 4.32
N ALA A 198 6.59 -4.69 3.21
CA ALA A 198 7.46 -5.31 2.24
C ALA A 198 8.83 -5.55 2.87
N THR A 199 9.56 -6.50 2.35
CA THR A 199 10.96 -6.74 2.71
C THR A 199 11.87 -6.38 1.53
N GLY A 200 13.18 -6.42 1.74
CA GLY A 200 14.15 -6.23 0.67
C GLY A 200 14.19 -7.41 -0.32
N LEU A 201 13.61 -8.55 0.02
CA LEU A 201 13.57 -9.70 -0.87
C LEU A 201 12.47 -9.54 -1.91
N ARG A 202 12.72 -10.08 -3.10
CA ARG A 202 11.76 -10.06 -4.20
C ARG A 202 10.44 -10.74 -3.80
N GLN A 203 9.31 -10.02 -3.93
CA GLN A 203 7.96 -10.53 -3.68
C GLN A 203 7.68 -11.04 -2.25
N ASP A 204 8.60 -10.80 -1.31
CA ASP A 204 8.39 -11.17 0.08
C ASP A 204 7.72 -10.05 0.88
N ARG A 205 6.82 -10.43 1.78
CA ARG A 205 6.06 -9.52 2.66
C ARG A 205 5.97 -10.09 4.07
N LYS A 206 6.18 -9.23 5.03
CA LYS A 206 5.98 -9.54 6.45
C LYS A 206 4.68 -8.91 6.93
N SER A 207 3.79 -9.71 7.48
CA SER A 207 2.53 -9.26 8.08
C SER A 207 2.55 -9.42 9.60
N THR A 208 2.03 -8.43 10.29
CA THR A 208 1.85 -8.45 11.75
C THR A 208 0.43 -7.98 12.06
N ARG A 209 -0.32 -8.78 12.80
CA ARG A 209 -1.63 -8.41 13.32
C ARG A 209 -1.50 -8.09 14.82
N LEU A 210 -1.94 -6.91 15.21
CA LEU A 210 -2.06 -6.54 16.61
C LEU A 210 -3.47 -6.94 17.07
N ASN A 211 -3.56 -7.88 18.02
CA ASN A 211 -4.81 -8.18 18.69
C ASN A 211 -5.07 -7.05 19.68
N SER A 212 -6.14 -6.32 19.50
CA SER A 212 -6.70 -5.47 20.56
C SER A 212 -7.23 -6.38 21.65
N SER A 213 -6.59 -6.35 22.82
CA SER A 213 -7.07 -7.00 24.05
C SER A 213 -8.28 -6.24 24.58
#